data_e4af8db8c323f64c41e62e4235a673ce
#
_entry.id   e4af8db8c323f64c41e62e4235a673ce
#
_cell.length_a   1.000
_cell.length_b   1.000
_cell.length_c   1.000
_cell.angle_alpha   90.00
_cell.angle_beta   90.00
_cell.angle_gamma   90.00
#
_symmetry.space_group_name_H-M   'P 1'
#
loop_
_entity.id
_entity.type
_entity.pdbx_description
1 polymer ?
#
loop_
_entity_poly.entity_id
_entity_poly.type
_entity_poly.pdbx_seq_one_letter_code
_entity_poly.pdbx_strand_id
1 'polypeptide(L)'
;MWCLSSVNAGSDKFGARPDRLLFGFINGPDSWPGTLTFMQATKVQLSKKTDARIGDRLFAALQLALPTHLMSLVVHWFLRLEIRWLKNLVIGWIMRAYDIRLDEFVVSDPKQFRSFNDFFTRALKPGQRPMPEDAHATACPVDGFMYQHGNIESGRIFQAKGQSFDLVELLGGDATRAEAFQGGQFATIYLAPKNYHRIHMPLDGRLQEMVYVPGRLFSVNPATSRAMPNLFARNERVAALFETAVGPMAMVLVGALFVGSIETVWAGEVTPPNRSKVESTRYPEGATTLQRGEEMGRFNMGSTVILLFGPNAVDWASSFETHQPLRMGETLALPR
;
A
#
# COMPACT_ATOMS: atom_id res chain seq x y z
N MET A 1 39.26 -22.52 -18.95
CA MET A 1 39.94 -23.55 -18.15
C MET A 1 39.12 -23.71 -16.90
N TRP A 2 38.18 -24.61 -16.93
CA TRP A 2 37.82 -25.74 -16.08
C TRP A 2 37.99 -25.49 -14.57
N CYS A 3 36.95 -25.54 -13.73
CA CYS A 3 36.43 -26.77 -13.16
C CYS A 3 35.07 -26.62 -12.49
N LEU A 4 34.18 -27.53 -12.79
CA LEU A 4 32.97 -27.93 -12.09
C LEU A 4 33.33 -28.68 -10.80
N SER A 5 32.55 -28.49 -9.73
CA SER A 5 32.30 -29.61 -8.81
C SER A 5 30.94 -29.40 -8.08
N SER A 6 30.11 -30.37 -8.34
CA SER A 6 28.91 -30.80 -7.63
C SER A 6 29.21 -31.15 -6.16
N VAL A 7 28.20 -31.04 -5.26
CA VAL A 7 27.85 -32.04 -4.23
C VAL A 7 26.67 -31.57 -3.38
N ASN A 8 25.65 -32.31 -3.43
CA ASN A 8 24.91 -33.16 -2.51
C ASN A 8 23.74 -32.52 -1.71
N ALA A 9 22.63 -33.20 -1.97
CA ALA A 9 21.40 -33.17 -1.17
C ALA A 9 21.65 -33.72 0.24
N GLY A 10 21.18 -32.97 1.22
CA GLY A 10 21.04 -33.40 2.62
C GLY A 10 19.61 -33.16 3.06
N SER A 11 18.88 -34.26 3.23
CA SER A 11 17.54 -34.31 3.82
C SER A 11 17.60 -33.95 5.28
N ASP A 12 16.90 -32.88 5.69
CA ASP A 12 16.63 -32.67 7.11
C ASP A 12 15.13 -32.55 7.40
N LYS A 13 14.76 -33.34 8.37
CA LYS A 13 13.42 -33.63 8.84
C LYS A 13 12.79 -32.41 9.51
N PHE A 14 11.59 -32.10 9.10
CA PHE A 14 10.75 -31.02 9.64
C PHE A 14 10.30 -31.33 11.06
N GLY A 15 10.81 -30.55 12.05
CA GLY A 15 10.16 -30.34 13.31
C GLY A 15 9.18 -29.16 13.21
N ALA A 16 7.90 -29.42 13.31
CA ALA A 16 6.88 -28.39 13.31
C ALA A 16 7.01 -27.50 14.58
N ARG A 17 7.23 -26.22 14.41
CA ARG A 17 7.17 -25.24 15.49
C ARG A 17 5.73 -24.73 15.64
N PRO A 18 5.18 -24.65 16.86
CA PRO A 18 3.78 -24.26 17.10
C PRO A 18 3.43 -22.81 16.76
N ASP A 19 4.40 -21.96 16.46
CA ASP A 19 4.22 -20.50 16.34
C ASP A 19 3.65 -20.04 14.98
N ARG A 20 3.39 -20.97 14.07
CA ARG A 20 2.91 -20.62 12.70
C ARG A 20 1.40 -20.39 12.57
N LEU A 21 0.61 -20.74 13.60
CA LEU A 21 -0.86 -20.78 13.44
C LEU A 21 -1.57 -19.42 13.63
N LEU A 22 -0.95 -18.46 14.33
CA LEU A 22 -1.61 -17.16 14.63
C LEU A 22 -1.28 -16.04 13.66
N PHE A 23 -0.22 -16.15 12.85
CA PHE A 23 0.26 -15.08 11.98
C PHE A 23 0.54 -15.51 10.53
N GLY A 24 -0.02 -16.59 10.06
CA GLY A 24 0.06 -17.05 8.67
C GLY A 24 -0.48 -16.06 7.61
N PHE A 25 -0.94 -14.89 8.05
CA PHE A 25 -1.50 -13.83 7.23
C PHE A 25 -0.48 -12.74 6.82
N ILE A 26 0.74 -12.79 7.33
CA ILE A 26 1.71 -11.71 7.21
C ILE A 26 3.05 -12.22 6.65
N ASN A 27 3.06 -13.26 5.85
CA ASN A 27 4.29 -13.73 5.24
C ASN A 27 4.72 -12.80 4.09
N GLY A 28 6.02 -12.47 4.03
CA GLY A 28 6.61 -11.67 2.95
C GLY A 28 6.45 -12.31 1.57
N PRO A 29 6.81 -11.60 0.49
CA PRO A 29 6.53 -12.03 -0.88
C PRO A 29 7.09 -13.41 -1.24
N ASP A 30 8.16 -13.87 -0.58
CA ASP A 30 8.82 -15.14 -0.89
C ASP A 30 8.18 -16.36 -0.19
N SER A 31 7.29 -16.13 0.81
CA SER A 31 6.65 -17.20 1.58
C SER A 31 5.14 -17.30 1.38
N TRP A 32 4.59 -16.57 0.42
CA TRP A 32 3.15 -16.60 0.15
C TRP A 32 2.80 -17.80 -0.74
N PRO A 33 1.86 -18.65 -0.33
CA PRO A 33 1.44 -19.82 -1.12
C PRO A 33 0.87 -19.48 -2.51
N GLY A 34 0.74 -18.18 -2.82
CA GLY A 34 0.21 -17.67 -4.08
C GLY A 34 1.25 -17.24 -5.11
N THR A 35 2.54 -17.09 -4.75
CA THR A 35 3.54 -16.51 -5.65
C THR A 35 3.75 -17.32 -6.93
N LEU A 36 3.82 -18.65 -6.81
CA LEU A 36 3.95 -19.55 -7.97
C LEU A 36 2.71 -19.56 -8.88
N THR A 37 1.52 -19.42 -8.31
CA THR A 37 0.26 -19.40 -9.07
C THR A 37 0.05 -18.06 -9.77
N PHE A 38 0.56 -16.97 -9.22
CA PHE A 38 0.43 -15.63 -9.79
C PHE A 38 1.33 -15.44 -11.02
N MET A 39 2.57 -15.93 -10.98
CA MET A 39 3.48 -15.90 -12.14
C MET A 39 2.97 -16.73 -13.33
N GLN A 40 2.25 -17.85 -13.05
CA GLN A 40 1.59 -18.63 -14.11
C GLN A 40 0.31 -17.96 -14.63
N ALA A 41 -0.41 -17.20 -13.79
CA ALA A 41 -1.63 -16.49 -14.20
C ALA A 41 -1.35 -15.32 -15.16
N THR A 42 -0.19 -14.68 -15.06
CA THR A 42 0.19 -13.58 -15.97
C THR A 42 0.43 -14.05 -17.41
N LYS A 43 0.71 -15.34 -17.63
CA LYS A 43 0.89 -15.94 -18.97
C LYS A 43 -0.40 -16.43 -19.63
N VAL A 44 -1.50 -16.49 -18.92
CA VAL A 44 -2.78 -16.98 -19.45
C VAL A 44 -3.78 -15.82 -19.52
N GLN A 45 -3.70 -15.03 -20.58
CA GLN A 45 -4.79 -14.13 -20.99
C GLN A 45 -6.04 -14.95 -21.31
N LEU A 46 -7.20 -14.50 -20.82
CA LEU A 46 -8.55 -14.99 -21.14
C LEU A 46 -9.02 -16.27 -20.40
N SER A 47 -9.38 -16.11 -19.13
CA SER A 47 -10.39 -16.97 -18.52
C SER A 47 -11.35 -16.15 -17.65
N LYS A 48 -12.64 -16.29 -17.92
CA LYS A 48 -13.76 -15.54 -17.28
C LYS A 48 -14.06 -15.93 -15.82
N LYS A 49 -13.21 -16.68 -15.12
CA LYS A 49 -13.41 -17.07 -13.72
C LYS A 49 -12.29 -16.54 -12.84
N THR A 50 -12.64 -16.03 -11.67
CA THR A 50 -11.68 -15.64 -10.63
C THR A 50 -10.83 -16.83 -10.23
N ASP A 51 -9.50 -16.67 -10.19
CA ASP A 51 -8.57 -17.73 -9.75
C ASP A 51 -8.53 -17.90 -8.21
N ALA A 52 -9.58 -17.44 -7.52
CA ALA A 52 -9.68 -17.53 -6.07
C ALA A 52 -9.87 -18.99 -5.65
N ARG A 53 -8.92 -19.50 -4.87
CA ARG A 53 -8.95 -20.83 -4.26
C ARG A 53 -10.04 -20.87 -3.18
N ILE A 54 -10.49 -22.08 -2.81
CA ILE A 54 -11.45 -22.27 -1.70
C ILE A 54 -10.93 -21.62 -0.42
N GLY A 55 -9.64 -21.76 -0.11
CA GLY A 55 -9.01 -21.12 1.04
C GLY A 55 -9.07 -19.58 0.99
N ASP A 56 -8.88 -18.97 -0.19
CA ASP A 56 -9.00 -17.52 -0.37
C ASP A 56 -10.41 -17.04 -0.05
N ARG A 57 -11.42 -17.79 -0.51
CA ARG A 57 -12.85 -17.50 -0.26
C ARG A 57 -13.24 -17.67 1.20
N LEU A 58 -12.77 -18.73 1.85
CA LEU A 58 -12.99 -18.95 3.28
C LEU A 58 -12.33 -17.86 4.11
N PHE A 59 -11.12 -17.45 3.76
CA PHE A 59 -10.42 -16.35 4.41
C PHE A 59 -11.15 -15.01 4.23
N ALA A 60 -11.63 -14.72 3.03
CA ALA A 60 -12.44 -13.53 2.76
C ALA A 60 -13.77 -13.56 3.53
N ALA A 61 -14.45 -14.73 3.57
CA ALA A 61 -15.68 -14.90 4.32
C ALA A 61 -15.49 -14.70 5.83
N LEU A 62 -14.39 -15.22 6.39
CA LEU A 62 -14.04 -15.00 7.80
C LEU A 62 -13.91 -13.49 8.12
N GLN A 63 -13.26 -12.74 7.26
CA GLN A 63 -13.10 -11.29 7.45
C GLN A 63 -14.44 -10.53 7.40
N LEU A 64 -15.44 -11.02 6.65
CA LEU A 64 -16.77 -10.41 6.64
C LEU A 64 -17.48 -10.54 8.01
N ALA A 65 -17.24 -11.63 8.74
CA ALA A 65 -17.81 -11.87 10.06
C ALA A 65 -17.07 -11.14 11.20
N LEU A 66 -15.82 -10.74 10.99
CA LEU A 66 -15.01 -10.11 12.04
C LEU A 66 -15.39 -8.63 12.26
N PRO A 67 -15.40 -8.16 13.53
CA PRO A 67 -15.56 -6.75 13.86
C PRO A 67 -14.26 -5.97 13.59
N THR A 68 -13.88 -5.83 12.30
CA THR A 68 -12.57 -5.35 11.88
C THR A 68 -12.22 -3.96 12.42
N HIS A 69 -13.20 -3.06 12.58
CA HIS A 69 -12.99 -1.73 13.17
C HIS A 69 -12.61 -1.82 14.64
N LEU A 70 -13.33 -2.62 15.44
CA LEU A 70 -13.00 -2.80 16.86
C LEU A 70 -11.60 -3.41 17.01
N MET A 71 -11.28 -4.41 16.20
CA MET A 71 -9.94 -5.01 16.20
C MET A 71 -8.86 -3.98 15.85
N SER A 72 -9.10 -3.14 14.85
CA SER A 72 -8.15 -2.08 14.47
C SER A 72 -8.01 -1.02 15.55
N LEU A 73 -9.08 -0.65 16.25
CA LEU A 73 -9.01 0.27 17.40
C LEU A 73 -8.17 -0.29 18.56
N VAL A 74 -8.36 -1.58 18.89
CA VAL A 74 -7.56 -2.24 19.90
C VAL A 74 -6.08 -2.29 19.51
N VAL A 75 -5.80 -2.63 18.23
CA VAL A 75 -4.43 -2.65 17.71
C VAL A 75 -3.84 -1.24 17.71
N HIS A 76 -4.59 -0.24 17.26
CA HIS A 76 -4.18 1.17 17.29
C HIS A 76 -3.73 1.62 18.68
N TRP A 77 -4.53 1.32 19.72
CA TRP A 77 -4.20 1.62 21.10
C TRP A 77 -2.96 0.82 21.55
N PHE A 78 -2.95 -0.49 21.32
CA PHE A 78 -1.86 -1.39 21.74
C PHE A 78 -0.50 -0.99 21.16
N LEU A 79 -0.46 -0.63 19.88
CA LEU A 79 0.79 -0.29 19.17
C LEU A 79 1.39 1.05 19.60
N ARG A 80 0.60 1.89 20.28
CA ARG A 80 1.04 3.17 20.86
C ARG A 80 1.46 3.08 22.32
N LEU A 81 1.36 1.88 22.94
CA LEU A 81 1.82 1.70 24.32
C LEU A 81 3.35 1.90 24.39
N GLU A 82 3.77 2.75 25.33
CA GLU A 82 5.18 3.06 25.58
C GLU A 82 5.81 2.14 26.66
N ILE A 83 5.27 0.93 26.83
CA ILE A 83 5.76 -0.07 27.78
C ILE A 83 7.05 -0.70 27.22
N ARG A 84 8.20 -0.35 27.80
CA ARG A 84 9.54 -0.66 27.25
C ARG A 84 9.77 -2.14 26.94
N TRP A 85 9.46 -3.03 27.86
CA TRP A 85 9.69 -4.46 27.65
C TRP A 85 8.78 -5.03 26.54
N LEU A 86 7.50 -4.61 26.53
CA LEU A 86 6.50 -5.08 25.58
C LEU A 86 6.82 -4.61 24.16
N LYS A 87 7.06 -3.31 23.98
CA LYS A 87 7.41 -2.79 22.66
C LYS A 87 8.70 -3.40 22.11
N ASN A 88 9.74 -3.60 22.97
CA ASN A 88 10.99 -4.20 22.54
C ASN A 88 10.80 -5.66 22.10
N LEU A 89 9.92 -6.40 22.79
CA LEU A 89 9.56 -7.76 22.42
C LEU A 89 8.88 -7.78 21.03
N VAL A 90 7.86 -6.92 20.83
CA VAL A 90 7.09 -6.85 19.57
C VAL A 90 7.98 -6.37 18.42
N ILE A 91 8.77 -5.31 18.61
CA ILE A 91 9.71 -4.80 17.60
C ILE A 91 10.73 -5.89 17.24
N GLY A 92 11.36 -6.53 18.23
CA GLY A 92 12.35 -7.57 17.99
C GLY A 92 11.78 -8.79 17.27
N TRP A 93 10.53 -9.16 17.55
CA TRP A 93 9.84 -10.23 16.86
C TRP A 93 9.55 -9.87 15.39
N ILE A 94 8.98 -8.69 15.13
CA ILE A 94 8.68 -8.21 13.78
C ILE A 94 9.97 -8.06 12.95
N MET A 95 11.03 -7.50 13.53
CA MET A 95 12.31 -7.35 12.82
C MET A 95 12.86 -8.70 12.36
N ARG A 96 12.79 -9.74 13.22
CA ARG A 96 13.23 -11.10 12.85
C ARG A 96 12.29 -11.75 11.81
N ALA A 97 10.97 -11.58 11.99
CA ALA A 97 9.98 -12.21 11.12
C ALA A 97 10.04 -11.68 9.68
N TYR A 98 10.41 -10.40 9.49
CA TYR A 98 10.43 -9.71 8.21
C TYR A 98 11.82 -9.30 7.72
N ASP A 99 12.89 -9.70 8.41
CA ASP A 99 14.29 -9.31 8.14
C ASP A 99 14.43 -7.78 7.98
N ILE A 100 13.87 -7.01 8.95
CA ILE A 100 13.93 -5.55 8.91
C ILE A 100 15.27 -5.09 9.43
N ARG A 101 16.01 -4.33 8.60
CA ARG A 101 17.25 -3.64 8.97
C ARG A 101 16.97 -2.17 9.22
N LEU A 102 17.73 -1.56 10.12
CA LEU A 102 17.57 -0.16 10.50
C LEU A 102 18.70 0.75 9.97
N ASP A 103 19.57 0.24 9.12
CA ASP A 103 20.76 0.97 8.63
C ASP A 103 20.39 2.25 7.84
N GLU A 104 19.27 2.21 7.13
CA GLU A 104 18.77 3.34 6.32
C GLU A 104 17.96 4.35 7.15
N PHE A 105 17.64 4.06 8.41
CA PHE A 105 16.75 4.89 9.23
C PHE A 105 17.49 5.75 10.24
N VAL A 106 16.88 6.88 10.61
CA VAL A 106 17.45 7.85 11.58
C VAL A 106 17.72 7.17 12.91
N VAL A 107 16.76 6.37 13.39
CA VAL A 107 16.90 5.57 14.60
C VAL A 107 17.35 4.17 14.22
N SER A 108 18.58 3.81 14.56
CA SER A 108 19.20 2.52 14.25
C SER A 108 19.13 1.50 15.39
N ASP A 109 18.91 1.93 16.64
CA ASP A 109 18.71 1.05 17.78
C ASP A 109 17.20 0.86 18.05
N PRO A 110 16.66 -0.37 17.92
CA PRO A 110 15.23 -0.63 18.13
C PRO A 110 14.74 -0.27 19.54
N LYS A 111 15.62 -0.16 20.52
CA LYS A 111 15.27 0.22 21.91
C LYS A 111 14.91 1.70 22.05
N GLN A 112 15.39 2.56 21.14
CA GLN A 112 15.19 4.01 21.18
C GLN A 112 13.79 4.46 20.72
N PHE A 113 13.08 3.64 19.97
CA PHE A 113 11.69 3.95 19.61
C PHE A 113 10.82 4.04 20.87
N ARG A 114 9.89 4.98 20.89
CA ARG A 114 8.98 5.20 22.03
C ARG A 114 7.91 4.10 22.12
N SER A 115 7.37 3.70 20.97
CA SER A 115 6.32 2.69 20.82
C SER A 115 6.57 1.83 19.59
N PHE A 116 5.75 0.80 19.38
CA PHE A 116 5.78 0.06 18.12
C PHE A 116 5.35 0.93 16.93
N ASN A 117 4.37 1.81 17.12
CA ASN A 117 3.94 2.74 16.07
C ASN A 117 5.07 3.67 15.62
N ASP A 118 5.87 4.17 16.56
CA ASP A 118 7.05 5.00 16.27
C ASP A 118 8.09 4.22 15.42
N PHE A 119 8.33 2.95 15.75
CA PHE A 119 9.15 2.06 14.91
C PHE A 119 8.54 1.84 13.52
N PHE A 120 7.23 1.66 13.44
CA PHE A 120 6.55 1.38 12.18
C PHE A 120 6.59 2.58 11.21
N THR A 121 6.45 3.79 11.75
CA THR A 121 6.51 5.07 11.00
C THR A 121 7.91 5.70 11.01
N ARG A 122 8.95 4.90 11.23
CA ARG A 122 10.35 5.35 11.32
C ARG A 122 10.77 6.20 10.14
N ALA A 123 11.57 7.25 10.39
CA ALA A 123 12.06 8.16 9.37
C ALA A 123 13.34 7.63 8.71
N LEU A 124 13.46 7.80 7.40
CA LEU A 124 14.70 7.55 6.66
C LEU A 124 15.74 8.62 6.95
N LYS A 125 17.02 8.24 6.91
CA LYS A 125 18.12 9.20 6.88
C LYS A 125 18.07 10.03 5.59
N PRO A 126 18.50 11.29 5.61
CA PRO A 126 18.63 12.09 4.40
C PRO A 126 19.45 11.37 3.31
N GLY A 127 19.00 11.46 2.07
CA GLY A 127 19.68 10.88 0.91
C GLY A 127 19.51 9.39 0.68
N GLN A 128 18.78 8.66 1.54
CA GLN A 128 18.54 7.20 1.36
C GLN A 128 17.56 6.90 0.22
N ARG A 129 16.77 7.86 -0.19
CA ARG A 129 15.83 7.79 -1.31
C ARG A 129 16.03 9.03 -2.20
N PRO A 130 17.01 9.00 -3.12
CA PRO A 130 17.20 10.10 -4.06
C PRO A 130 15.98 10.22 -4.99
N MET A 131 15.62 11.46 -5.32
CA MET A 131 14.60 11.73 -6.33
C MET A 131 15.17 11.50 -7.73
N PRO A 132 14.33 11.25 -8.76
CA PRO A 132 14.78 11.17 -10.13
C PRO A 132 15.52 12.44 -10.55
N GLU A 133 16.58 12.29 -11.35
CA GLU A 133 17.36 13.44 -11.87
C GLU A 133 16.50 14.34 -12.77
N ASP A 134 15.62 13.72 -13.57
CA ASP A 134 14.64 14.48 -14.35
C ASP A 134 13.61 15.12 -13.42
N ALA A 135 13.58 16.47 -13.43
CA ALA A 135 12.67 17.26 -12.61
C ALA A 135 11.18 16.99 -12.92
N HIS A 136 10.87 16.56 -14.13
CA HIS A 136 9.50 16.30 -14.59
C HIS A 136 9.07 14.85 -14.36
N ALA A 137 9.98 13.95 -14.04
CA ALA A 137 9.65 12.55 -13.78
C ALA A 137 8.78 12.41 -12.54
N THR A 138 7.75 11.58 -12.66
CA THR A 138 6.93 11.13 -11.53
C THR A 138 7.74 10.16 -10.68
N ALA A 139 7.99 10.52 -9.44
CA ALA A 139 8.69 9.67 -8.48
C ALA A 139 7.73 8.63 -7.86
N CYS A 140 8.25 7.46 -7.53
CA CYS A 140 7.52 6.50 -6.71
C CYS A 140 7.26 7.09 -5.31
N PRO A 141 6.01 7.13 -4.83
CA PRO A 141 5.68 7.81 -3.57
C PRO A 141 6.04 7.01 -2.31
N VAL A 142 6.32 5.73 -2.42
CA VAL A 142 6.48 4.81 -1.29
C VAL A 142 7.47 3.68 -1.59
N ASP A 143 8.04 3.08 -0.55
CA ASP A 143 8.63 1.75 -0.65
C ASP A 143 7.50 0.71 -0.68
N GLY A 144 7.49 -0.17 -1.66
CA GLY A 144 6.42 -1.15 -1.78
C GLY A 144 6.64 -2.14 -2.91
N PHE A 145 5.53 -2.66 -3.39
CA PHE A 145 5.49 -3.56 -4.54
C PHE A 145 4.45 -3.08 -5.53
N MET A 146 4.80 -3.00 -6.81
CA MET A 146 3.82 -2.76 -7.86
C MET A 146 2.79 -3.88 -7.83
N TYR A 147 1.55 -3.53 -7.52
CA TYR A 147 0.46 -4.50 -7.52
C TYR A 147 -0.20 -4.58 -8.90
N GLN A 148 -0.62 -3.43 -9.42
CA GLN A 148 -1.17 -3.26 -10.76
C GLN A 148 -0.93 -1.84 -11.26
N HIS A 149 -0.79 -1.68 -12.56
CA HIS A 149 -0.81 -0.39 -13.26
C HIS A 149 -1.47 -0.54 -14.62
N GLY A 150 -1.90 0.57 -15.20
CA GLY A 150 -2.51 0.56 -16.52
C GLY A 150 -3.45 1.74 -16.77
N ASN A 151 -4.35 1.58 -17.72
CA ASN A 151 -5.35 2.57 -18.07
C ASN A 151 -6.64 2.36 -17.31
N ILE A 152 -7.34 3.44 -17.03
CA ILE A 152 -8.69 3.45 -16.48
C ILE A 152 -9.66 3.30 -17.65
N GLU A 153 -10.25 2.12 -17.80
CA GLU A 153 -11.13 1.80 -18.92
C GLU A 153 -12.59 1.84 -18.50
N SER A 154 -13.39 2.68 -19.17
CA SER A 154 -14.83 2.83 -18.88
C SER A 154 -15.14 3.08 -17.40
N GLY A 155 -14.30 3.89 -16.71
CA GLY A 155 -14.46 4.19 -15.29
C GLY A 155 -14.11 3.03 -14.36
N ARG A 156 -13.41 2.01 -14.85
CA ARG A 156 -13.01 0.84 -14.07
C ARG A 156 -11.51 0.71 -13.95
N ILE A 157 -11.08 0.33 -12.77
CA ILE A 157 -9.67 0.10 -12.42
C ILE A 157 -9.47 -1.40 -12.19
N PHE A 158 -8.47 -1.96 -12.85
CA PHE A 158 -8.15 -3.38 -12.71
C PHE A 158 -7.59 -3.68 -11.31
N GLN A 159 -8.13 -4.70 -10.64
CA GLN A 159 -7.70 -5.13 -9.31
C GLN A 159 -6.88 -6.42 -9.36
N ALA A 160 -7.46 -7.45 -9.95
CA ALA A 160 -6.87 -8.78 -10.11
C ALA A 160 -7.60 -9.47 -11.26
N LYS A 161 -7.11 -10.62 -11.70
CA LYS A 161 -7.73 -11.35 -12.82
C LYS A 161 -9.24 -11.52 -12.65
N GLY A 162 -10.01 -10.94 -13.56
CA GLY A 162 -11.47 -10.93 -13.53
C GLY A 162 -12.10 -10.04 -12.45
N GLN A 163 -11.33 -9.22 -11.77
CA GLN A 163 -11.78 -8.27 -10.75
C GLN A 163 -11.36 -6.84 -11.13
N SER A 164 -12.29 -5.93 -11.02
CA SER A 164 -12.05 -4.49 -11.13
C SER A 164 -12.91 -3.76 -10.12
N PHE A 165 -12.58 -2.52 -9.83
CA PHE A 165 -13.39 -1.64 -8.98
C PHE A 165 -13.72 -0.35 -9.71
N ASP A 166 -14.78 0.29 -9.26
CA ASP A 166 -15.33 1.48 -9.87
C ASP A 166 -14.56 2.73 -9.40
N LEU A 167 -14.24 3.63 -10.34
CA LEU A 167 -13.53 4.89 -10.07
C LEU A 167 -14.37 5.86 -9.24
N VAL A 168 -15.67 5.96 -9.52
CA VAL A 168 -16.58 6.83 -8.76
C VAL A 168 -16.68 6.34 -7.33
N GLU A 169 -16.87 5.02 -7.13
CA GLU A 169 -16.87 4.43 -5.79
C GLU A 169 -15.56 4.69 -5.07
N LEU A 170 -14.41 4.50 -5.75
CA LEU A 170 -13.09 4.71 -5.15
C LEU A 170 -12.94 6.13 -4.61
N LEU A 171 -13.43 7.13 -5.33
CA LEU A 171 -13.35 8.56 -4.99
C LEU A 171 -14.52 9.07 -4.14
N GLY A 172 -15.31 8.16 -3.52
CA GLY A 172 -16.34 8.53 -2.55
C GLY A 172 -17.73 8.81 -3.14
N GLY A 173 -18.02 8.31 -4.35
CA GLY A 173 -19.36 8.34 -4.94
C GLY A 173 -19.72 9.61 -5.72
N ASP A 174 -18.81 10.56 -5.88
CA ASP A 174 -19.02 11.77 -6.67
C ASP A 174 -18.51 11.59 -8.10
N ALA A 175 -19.43 11.60 -9.08
CA ALA A 175 -19.12 11.41 -10.49
C ALA A 175 -18.25 12.56 -11.06
N THR A 176 -18.47 13.79 -10.61
CA THR A 176 -17.69 14.97 -11.06
C THR A 176 -16.22 14.83 -10.70
N ARG A 177 -15.95 14.27 -9.50
CA ARG A 177 -14.59 13.97 -9.03
C ARG A 177 -13.90 12.93 -9.90
N ALA A 178 -14.66 11.94 -10.38
CA ALA A 178 -14.16 10.87 -11.22
C ALA A 178 -13.93 11.28 -12.67
N GLU A 179 -14.64 12.29 -13.20
CA GLU A 179 -14.52 12.76 -14.59
C GLU A 179 -13.09 13.13 -14.95
N ALA A 180 -12.35 13.77 -14.05
CA ALA A 180 -10.96 14.18 -14.27
C ALA A 180 -10.00 13.00 -14.56
N PHE A 181 -10.36 11.78 -14.18
CA PHE A 181 -9.55 10.58 -14.31
C PHE A 181 -10.10 9.56 -15.31
N GLN A 182 -11.22 9.84 -15.97
CA GLN A 182 -11.78 8.97 -17.00
C GLN A 182 -10.84 8.84 -18.20
N GLY A 183 -10.53 7.61 -18.61
CA GLY A 183 -9.55 7.35 -19.67
C GLY A 183 -8.10 7.68 -19.29
N GLY A 184 -7.85 8.01 -18.02
CA GLY A 184 -6.53 8.25 -17.48
C GLY A 184 -5.79 6.97 -17.09
N GLN A 185 -4.83 7.09 -16.20
CA GLN A 185 -3.95 6.00 -15.82
C GLN A 185 -3.90 5.81 -14.31
N PHE A 186 -3.59 4.59 -13.87
CA PHE A 186 -3.46 4.28 -12.45
C PHE A 186 -2.26 3.40 -12.15
N ALA A 187 -1.76 3.51 -10.92
CA ALA A 187 -0.85 2.54 -10.32
C ALA A 187 -1.32 2.21 -8.89
N THR A 188 -1.34 0.92 -8.56
CA THR A 188 -1.65 0.41 -7.23
C THR A 188 -0.37 -0.17 -6.64
N ILE A 189 0.09 0.39 -5.52
CA ILE A 189 1.34 0.00 -4.86
C ILE A 189 1.02 -0.50 -3.45
N TYR A 190 1.41 -1.74 -3.17
CA TYR A 190 1.20 -2.39 -1.88
C TYR A 190 2.41 -2.20 -0.97
N LEU A 191 2.18 -1.80 0.28
CA LEU A 191 3.21 -1.67 1.31
C LEU A 191 3.14 -2.87 2.26
N ALA A 192 4.16 -3.71 2.24
CA ALA A 192 4.31 -4.80 3.20
C ALA A 192 4.81 -4.26 4.56
N PRO A 193 4.59 -4.96 5.69
CA PRO A 193 5.00 -4.50 7.02
C PRO A 193 6.48 -4.14 7.17
N LYS A 194 7.36 -4.71 6.35
CA LYS A 194 8.78 -4.41 6.34
C LYS A 194 9.15 -3.07 5.70
N ASN A 195 8.29 -2.58 4.82
CA ASN A 195 8.57 -1.39 4.03
C ASN A 195 8.57 -0.11 4.89
N TYR A 196 9.02 0.97 4.30
CA TYR A 196 8.88 2.32 4.82
C TYR A 196 7.43 2.79 4.63
N HIS A 197 6.80 3.35 5.67
CA HIS A 197 5.36 3.62 5.68
C HIS A 197 5.00 5.11 5.68
N ARG A 198 5.95 6.00 5.45
CA ARG A 198 5.65 7.38 5.09
C ARG A 198 5.46 7.49 3.59
N ILE A 199 4.61 8.39 3.18
CA ILE A 199 4.16 8.58 1.81
C ILE A 199 4.65 9.94 1.36
N HIS A 200 5.22 10.00 0.17
CA HIS A 200 5.81 11.22 -0.37
C HIS A 200 5.14 11.65 -1.66
N MET A 201 5.19 12.93 -1.95
CA MET A 201 4.64 13.47 -3.20
C MET A 201 5.41 12.94 -4.40
N PRO A 202 4.73 12.38 -5.41
CA PRO A 202 5.36 11.91 -6.64
C PRO A 202 5.74 13.04 -7.60
N LEU A 203 5.04 14.17 -7.52
CA LEU A 203 5.21 15.40 -8.28
C LEU A 203 4.92 16.59 -7.37
N ASP A 204 5.35 17.79 -7.79
CA ASP A 204 4.86 19.02 -7.18
C ASP A 204 3.35 19.11 -7.36
N GLY A 205 2.63 19.40 -6.30
CA GLY A 205 1.18 19.41 -6.37
C GLY A 205 0.53 20.32 -5.35
N ARG A 206 -0.54 20.97 -5.78
CA ARG A 206 -1.41 21.81 -4.95
C ARG A 206 -2.65 21.00 -4.58
N LEU A 207 -2.87 20.82 -3.28
CA LEU A 207 -4.03 20.10 -2.76
C LEU A 207 -5.32 20.87 -3.06
N GLN A 208 -6.26 20.20 -3.72
CA GLN A 208 -7.56 20.73 -4.07
C GLN A 208 -8.64 20.27 -3.07
N GLU A 209 -8.64 18.98 -2.79
CA GLU A 209 -9.67 18.32 -2.01
C GLU A 209 -9.09 17.10 -1.30
N MET A 210 -9.51 16.88 -0.06
CA MET A 210 -9.32 15.63 0.66
C MET A 210 -10.68 15.01 0.95
N VAL A 211 -10.84 13.75 0.63
CA VAL A 211 -12.08 12.99 0.80
C VAL A 211 -11.82 11.82 1.73
N TYR A 212 -12.45 11.82 2.89
CA TYR A 212 -12.55 10.63 3.72
C TYR A 212 -13.72 9.77 3.23
N VAL A 213 -13.47 8.52 2.97
CA VAL A 213 -14.49 7.56 2.54
C VAL A 213 -14.57 6.43 3.56
N PRO A 214 -15.70 6.29 4.26
CA PRO A 214 -15.88 5.19 5.19
C PRO A 214 -15.91 3.86 4.47
N GLY A 215 -15.47 2.82 5.15
CA GLY A 215 -15.44 1.50 4.57
C GLY A 215 -15.13 0.44 5.62
N ARG A 216 -14.90 -0.78 5.20
CA ARG A 216 -14.41 -1.88 6.02
C ARG A 216 -12.88 -1.82 6.08
N LEU A 217 -12.30 -2.67 6.90
CA LEU A 217 -10.85 -2.87 6.99
C LEU A 217 -10.54 -4.34 6.67
N PHE A 218 -10.63 -4.67 5.39
CA PHE A 218 -10.23 -6.00 4.91
C PHE A 218 -8.73 -6.05 4.63
N SER A 219 -8.11 -7.20 4.81
CA SER A 219 -6.74 -7.41 4.37
C SER A 219 -6.61 -7.15 2.86
N VAL A 220 -5.58 -6.43 2.46
CA VAL A 220 -5.29 -6.14 1.04
C VAL A 220 -4.27 -7.10 0.43
N ASN A 221 -4.06 -8.26 1.06
CA ASN A 221 -3.18 -9.29 0.54
C ASN A 221 -3.72 -9.91 -0.78
N PRO A 222 -2.89 -10.59 -1.58
CA PRO A 222 -3.31 -11.20 -2.85
C PRO A 222 -4.46 -12.19 -2.73
N ALA A 223 -4.57 -12.94 -1.62
CA ALA A 223 -5.65 -13.91 -1.41
C ALA A 223 -7.02 -13.21 -1.33
N THR A 224 -7.10 -12.15 -0.52
CA THR A 224 -8.32 -11.34 -0.40
C THR A 224 -8.64 -10.63 -1.71
N SER A 225 -7.62 -10.07 -2.38
CA SER A 225 -7.80 -9.35 -3.64
C SER A 225 -8.31 -10.24 -4.77
N ARG A 226 -7.95 -11.54 -4.80
CA ARG A 226 -8.52 -12.50 -5.76
C ARG A 226 -9.95 -12.89 -5.43
N ALA A 227 -10.28 -12.94 -4.13
CA ALA A 227 -11.56 -13.48 -3.67
C ALA A 227 -12.66 -12.41 -3.50
N MET A 228 -12.27 -11.17 -3.22
CA MET A 228 -13.21 -10.10 -2.86
C MET A 228 -13.28 -9.04 -3.97
N PRO A 229 -14.43 -8.91 -4.66
CA PRO A 229 -14.62 -7.86 -5.65
C PRO A 229 -14.67 -6.49 -4.98
N ASN A 230 -14.23 -5.47 -5.70
CA ASN A 230 -14.20 -4.07 -5.26
C ASN A 230 -13.42 -3.84 -3.94
N LEU A 231 -12.40 -4.66 -3.66
CA LEU A 231 -11.70 -4.66 -2.37
C LEU A 231 -11.26 -3.25 -1.95
N PHE A 232 -10.56 -2.55 -2.84
CA PHE A 232 -10.00 -1.23 -2.54
C PHE A 232 -11.06 -0.14 -2.40
N ALA A 233 -12.18 -0.25 -3.14
CA ALA A 233 -13.31 0.66 -3.00
C ALA A 233 -14.21 0.35 -1.79
N ARG A 234 -14.08 -0.84 -1.19
CA ARG A 234 -14.82 -1.24 0.03
C ARG A 234 -14.07 -0.92 1.32
N ASN A 235 -12.75 -0.74 1.25
CA ASN A 235 -11.96 -0.39 2.42
C ASN A 235 -12.06 1.10 2.73
N GLU A 236 -12.00 1.42 4.04
CA GLU A 236 -11.83 2.77 4.53
C GLU A 236 -10.59 3.41 3.90
N ARG A 237 -10.71 4.65 3.43
CA ARG A 237 -9.64 5.30 2.68
C ARG A 237 -9.72 6.82 2.74
N VAL A 238 -8.62 7.45 2.41
CA VAL A 238 -8.50 8.89 2.22
C VAL A 238 -8.02 9.15 0.79
N ALA A 239 -8.79 9.88 0.00
CA ALA A 239 -8.39 10.33 -1.32
C ALA A 239 -7.98 11.81 -1.24
N ALA A 240 -6.75 12.12 -1.64
CA ALA A 240 -6.22 13.46 -1.76
C ALA A 240 -6.07 13.80 -3.25
N LEU A 241 -6.75 14.84 -3.69
CA LEU A 241 -6.78 15.32 -5.07
C LEU A 241 -5.89 16.54 -5.21
N PHE A 242 -4.97 16.48 -6.16
CA PHE A 242 -3.99 17.51 -6.42
C PHE A 242 -4.09 18.03 -7.85
N GLU A 243 -3.79 19.30 -8.01
CA GLU A 243 -3.42 19.89 -9.29
C GLU A 243 -1.92 19.86 -9.44
N THR A 244 -1.41 19.36 -10.56
CA THR A 244 0.01 19.21 -10.87
C THR A 244 0.33 19.76 -12.25
N ALA A 245 1.63 19.84 -12.58
CA ALA A 245 2.06 20.28 -13.93
C ALA A 245 1.59 19.34 -15.06
N VAL A 246 1.29 18.07 -14.76
CA VAL A 246 0.76 17.08 -15.71
C VAL A 246 -0.77 16.98 -15.68
N GLY A 247 -1.44 17.91 -14.96
CA GLY A 247 -2.88 17.91 -14.75
C GLY A 247 -3.32 17.26 -13.46
N PRO A 248 -4.59 16.82 -13.35
CA PRO A 248 -5.14 16.28 -12.13
C PRO A 248 -4.47 14.96 -11.73
N MET A 249 -4.12 14.87 -10.45
CA MET A 249 -3.59 13.67 -9.81
C MET A 249 -4.37 13.37 -8.54
N ALA A 250 -4.66 12.11 -8.27
CA ALA A 250 -5.16 11.69 -6.98
C ALA A 250 -4.28 10.63 -6.34
N MET A 251 -4.06 10.78 -5.03
CA MET A 251 -3.42 9.78 -4.18
C MET A 251 -4.48 9.21 -3.23
N VAL A 252 -4.83 7.93 -3.42
CA VAL A 252 -5.81 7.25 -2.58
C VAL A 252 -5.08 6.34 -1.61
N LEU A 253 -5.17 6.69 -0.33
CA LEU A 253 -4.57 5.97 0.79
C LEU A 253 -5.59 4.98 1.32
N VAL A 254 -5.42 3.69 1.04
CA VAL A 254 -6.40 2.65 1.37
C VAL A 254 -5.98 1.94 2.65
N GLY A 255 -6.82 2.00 3.67
CA GLY A 255 -6.66 1.26 4.92
C GLY A 255 -6.87 -0.24 4.73
N ALA A 256 -6.33 -1.03 5.66
CA ALA A 256 -6.46 -2.48 5.64
C ALA A 256 -6.66 -3.04 7.05
N LEU A 257 -6.83 -4.35 7.17
CA LEU A 257 -6.96 -5.04 8.46
C LEU A 257 -5.74 -4.74 9.34
N PHE A 258 -5.99 -4.35 10.58
CA PHE A 258 -5.00 -3.88 11.55
C PHE A 258 -4.33 -2.55 11.20
N VAL A 259 -4.72 -1.87 10.12
CA VAL A 259 -4.25 -0.49 9.88
C VAL A 259 -4.75 0.40 11.00
N GLY A 260 -3.80 0.92 11.76
CA GLY A 260 -4.11 1.71 12.95
C GLY A 260 -4.70 3.08 12.60
N SER A 261 -4.14 3.75 11.59
CA SER A 261 -4.64 5.02 11.11
C SER A 261 -3.98 5.49 9.81
N ILE A 262 -4.62 6.44 9.15
CA ILE A 262 -4.11 7.22 8.03
C ILE A 262 -3.90 8.64 8.53
N GLU A 263 -2.71 9.17 8.31
CA GLU A 263 -2.32 10.52 8.72
C GLU A 263 -1.83 11.31 7.52
N THR A 264 -2.22 12.59 7.42
CA THR A 264 -1.73 13.53 6.41
C THR A 264 -1.07 14.72 7.09
N VAL A 265 -0.08 15.34 6.42
CA VAL A 265 0.66 16.46 7.01
C VAL A 265 -0.19 17.71 7.21
N TRP A 266 -1.31 17.84 6.47
CA TRP A 266 -2.19 19.01 6.54
C TRP A 266 -3.42 18.82 7.43
N ALA A 267 -3.81 17.58 7.75
CA ALA A 267 -5.00 17.30 8.58
C ALA A 267 -4.70 16.44 9.81
N GLY A 268 -3.44 15.99 9.98
CA GLY A 268 -3.06 15.07 11.04
C GLY A 268 -3.70 13.69 10.86
N GLU A 269 -4.08 13.05 11.96
CA GLU A 269 -4.70 11.73 11.94
C GLU A 269 -6.15 11.82 11.45
N VAL A 270 -6.42 11.30 10.25
CA VAL A 270 -7.72 11.33 9.60
C VAL A 270 -8.59 10.15 10.05
N THR A 271 -7.98 8.99 10.26
CA THR A 271 -8.62 7.78 10.79
C THR A 271 -7.82 7.23 11.98
N PRO A 272 -8.42 6.67 13.02
CA PRO A 272 -9.81 6.81 13.44
C PRO A 272 -10.11 8.24 13.91
N PRO A 273 -11.37 8.64 14.16
CA PRO A 273 -12.56 7.82 14.35
C PRO A 273 -13.25 7.44 13.05
N ASN A 274 -13.85 6.24 13.03
CA ASN A 274 -14.64 5.74 11.92
C ASN A 274 -15.92 6.56 11.79
N ARG A 275 -15.97 7.41 10.79
CA ARG A 275 -17.16 8.19 10.46
C ARG A 275 -18.08 7.33 9.58
N SER A 276 -19.39 7.59 9.65
CA SER A 276 -20.38 6.81 8.91
C SER A 276 -20.69 7.37 7.52
N LYS A 277 -20.17 8.57 7.21
CA LYS A 277 -20.46 9.28 5.96
C LYS A 277 -19.17 9.68 5.27
N VAL A 278 -19.25 9.81 3.95
CA VAL A 278 -18.19 10.45 3.17
C VAL A 278 -18.10 11.91 3.59
N GLU A 279 -16.89 12.36 3.87
CA GLU A 279 -16.60 13.74 4.21
C GLU A 279 -15.56 14.29 3.25
N SER A 280 -15.84 15.44 2.69
CA SER A 280 -14.96 16.14 1.77
C SER A 280 -14.58 17.50 2.36
N THR A 281 -13.30 17.81 2.25
CA THR A 281 -12.75 19.12 2.61
C THR A 281 -12.04 19.70 1.40
N ARG A 282 -12.50 20.83 0.91
CA ARG A 282 -11.84 21.60 -0.15
C ARG A 282 -10.85 22.58 0.45
N TYR A 283 -9.72 22.71 -0.21
CA TYR A 283 -8.64 23.58 0.22
C TYR A 283 -8.56 24.80 -0.70
N PRO A 284 -8.54 26.03 -0.14
CA PRO A 284 -8.38 27.24 -0.94
C PRO A 284 -7.07 27.22 -1.73
N GLU A 285 -7.03 27.99 -2.80
CA GLU A 285 -5.83 28.17 -3.59
C GLU A 285 -4.66 28.66 -2.70
N GLY A 286 -3.49 27.98 -2.78
CA GLY A 286 -2.32 28.29 -1.99
C GLY A 286 -2.32 27.80 -0.54
N ALA A 287 -3.40 27.16 -0.05
CA ALA A 287 -3.46 26.70 1.35
C ALA A 287 -2.49 25.53 1.63
N THR A 288 -2.32 24.63 0.68
CA THR A 288 -1.42 23.46 0.83
C THR A 288 -0.80 23.12 -0.51
N THR A 289 0.48 23.37 -0.64
CA THR A 289 1.30 22.97 -1.78
C THR A 289 2.45 22.13 -1.25
N LEU A 290 2.71 21.01 -1.88
CA LEU A 290 3.79 20.11 -1.54
C LEU A 290 4.68 19.89 -2.76
N GLN A 291 5.99 19.87 -2.52
CA GLN A 291 6.99 19.60 -3.54
C GLN A 291 7.20 18.10 -3.70
N ARG A 292 7.67 17.68 -4.86
CA ARG A 292 8.07 16.30 -5.12
C ARG A 292 9.08 15.81 -4.06
N GLY A 293 8.80 14.65 -3.48
CA GLY A 293 9.60 14.06 -2.42
C GLY A 293 9.26 14.55 -1.01
N GLU A 294 8.44 15.58 -0.82
CA GLU A 294 7.96 15.97 0.50
C GLU A 294 7.00 14.90 1.07
N GLU A 295 7.07 14.69 2.38
CA GLU A 295 6.12 13.80 3.07
C GLU A 295 4.71 14.38 2.98
N MET A 296 3.76 13.63 2.41
CA MET A 296 2.35 14.00 2.38
C MET A 296 1.54 13.37 3.51
N GLY A 297 2.03 12.27 4.06
CA GLY A 297 1.32 11.52 5.09
C GLY A 297 1.99 10.21 5.42
N ARG A 298 1.31 9.40 6.23
CA ARG A 298 1.81 8.09 6.64
C ARG A 298 0.69 7.14 7.01
N PHE A 299 1.03 5.86 6.96
CA PHE A 299 0.20 4.81 7.54
C PHE A 299 0.77 4.36 8.88
N ASN A 300 -0.08 4.31 9.88
CA ASN A 300 0.28 3.78 11.19
C ASN A 300 0.02 2.26 11.29
N MET A 301 0.10 1.55 10.21
CA MET A 301 0.19 0.11 9.88
C MET A 301 -0.08 -0.10 8.38
N GLY A 302 0.42 -1.22 7.81
CA GLY A 302 0.51 -1.46 6.36
C GLY A 302 -0.76 -1.34 5.53
N SER A 303 -0.61 -0.97 4.26
CA SER A 303 -1.74 -0.64 3.38
C SER A 303 -1.36 -0.50 1.90
N THR A 304 -2.17 0.20 1.13
CA THR A 304 -2.03 0.36 -0.32
C THR A 304 -2.17 1.83 -0.69
N VAL A 305 -1.31 2.31 -1.57
CA VAL A 305 -1.45 3.60 -2.24
C VAL A 305 -1.92 3.35 -3.67
N ILE A 306 -2.95 4.07 -4.11
CA ILE A 306 -3.39 4.09 -5.50
C ILE A 306 -3.15 5.50 -6.03
N LEU A 307 -2.35 5.58 -7.09
CA LEU A 307 -2.15 6.80 -7.87
C LEU A 307 -3.15 6.82 -9.03
N LEU A 308 -3.76 7.96 -9.27
CA LEU A 308 -4.59 8.22 -10.45
C LEU A 308 -4.07 9.46 -11.16
N PHE A 309 -4.02 9.40 -12.48
CA PHE A 309 -3.65 10.50 -13.36
C PHE A 309 -4.75 10.73 -14.39
N GLY A 310 -4.87 11.96 -14.84
CA GLY A 310 -5.76 12.32 -15.95
C GLY A 310 -5.36 11.64 -17.27
N PRO A 311 -6.21 11.75 -18.32
CA PRO A 311 -5.91 11.20 -19.65
C PRO A 311 -4.63 11.80 -20.23
N ASN A 312 -3.78 10.94 -20.80
CA ASN A 312 -2.52 11.35 -21.46
C ASN A 312 -1.55 12.14 -20.57
N ALA A 313 -1.65 12.01 -19.25
CA ALA A 313 -0.80 12.74 -18.31
C ALA A 313 0.62 12.18 -18.24
N VAL A 314 0.76 10.85 -18.23
CA VAL A 314 2.04 10.18 -18.01
C VAL A 314 2.23 8.96 -18.88
N ASP A 315 3.48 8.62 -19.16
CA ASP A 315 3.90 7.34 -19.72
C ASP A 315 4.71 6.57 -18.67
N TRP A 316 4.35 5.31 -18.40
CA TRP A 316 5.06 4.50 -17.43
C TRP A 316 6.53 4.31 -17.83
N ALA A 317 7.46 4.49 -16.90
CA ALA A 317 8.90 4.43 -17.14
C ALA A 317 9.36 3.04 -17.60
N SER A 318 8.62 2.00 -17.27
CA SER A 318 8.83 0.63 -17.71
C SER A 318 7.54 -0.18 -17.69
N SER A 319 7.56 -1.37 -18.28
CA SER A 319 6.54 -2.39 -18.06
C SER A 319 6.77 -3.04 -16.70
N PHE A 320 6.20 -2.48 -15.64
CA PHE A 320 6.35 -3.05 -14.30
C PHE A 320 5.69 -4.43 -14.21
N GLU A 321 6.42 -5.38 -13.62
CA GLU A 321 5.83 -6.67 -13.30
C GLU A 321 5.02 -6.60 -12.00
N THR A 322 3.98 -7.42 -11.91
CA THR A 322 3.23 -7.57 -10.65
C THR A 322 4.17 -8.11 -9.57
N HIS A 323 4.15 -7.48 -8.40
CA HIS A 323 5.06 -7.71 -7.27
C HIS A 323 6.52 -7.26 -7.50
N GLN A 324 6.81 -6.50 -8.55
CA GLN A 324 8.10 -5.84 -8.67
C GLN A 324 8.33 -4.93 -7.45
N PRO A 325 9.45 -5.05 -6.73
CA PRO A 325 9.77 -4.14 -5.65
C PRO A 325 10.00 -2.73 -6.20
N LEU A 326 9.52 -1.74 -5.47
CA LEU A 326 9.69 -0.33 -5.76
C LEU A 326 10.25 0.37 -4.53
N ARG A 327 11.10 1.35 -4.76
CA ARG A 327 11.60 2.24 -3.71
C ARG A 327 11.08 3.66 -3.94
N MET A 328 10.74 4.34 -2.86
CA MET A 328 10.40 5.76 -2.88
C MET A 328 11.51 6.53 -3.60
N GLY A 329 11.13 7.45 -4.48
CA GLY A 329 12.08 8.22 -5.27
C GLY A 329 12.51 7.60 -6.60
N GLU A 330 12.26 6.30 -6.86
CA GLU A 330 12.50 5.72 -8.19
C GLU A 330 11.56 6.34 -9.25
N THR A 331 12.03 6.44 -10.49
CA THR A 331 11.19 6.93 -11.60
C THR A 331 10.05 5.96 -11.85
N LEU A 332 8.83 6.42 -11.65
CA LEU A 332 7.61 5.65 -11.89
C LEU A 332 7.04 5.91 -13.28
N ALA A 333 7.01 7.17 -13.70
CA ALA A 333 6.51 7.58 -15.00
C ALA A 333 7.17 8.88 -15.47
N LEU A 334 7.04 9.18 -16.77
CA LEU A 334 7.47 10.43 -17.38
C LEU A 334 6.24 11.20 -17.86
N PRO A 335 6.26 12.52 -17.91
CA PRO A 335 5.17 13.30 -18.49
C PRO A 335 5.05 12.95 -19.99
N ARG A 336 3.83 12.93 -20.48
CA ARG A 336 3.54 12.62 -21.89
C ARG A 336 3.60 13.85 -22.79
#